data_2bd380ebeb7780a31f870b49afdf7c9b
#
_entry.id   2bd380ebeb7780a31f870b49afdf7c9b
#
_cell.length_a   1.000
_cell.length_b   1.000
_cell.length_c   1.000
_cell.angle_alpha   90.00
_cell.angle_beta   90.00
_cell.angle_gamma   90.00
#
_symmetry.space_group_name_H-M   'P 1'
#
loop_
_entity.id
_entity.type
_entity.pdbx_description
1 polymer ?
#
loop_
_entity_poly.entity_id
_entity_poly.type
_entity_poly.pdbx_seq_one_letter_code
_entity_poly.pdbx_strand_id
1 'polypeptide(L)'
;DWGGSNVVGIYRVDGPNSFTVIADIGQWSIDNPPPPTTSYDTPTGVQYAMQPYRGGFLVNDAHHNRLLRVGLDGKITQLFQFGDIVNTGLALKGNKIYIAEAGPIPHLPQNGKIVSFREGATTTTQIAAGAPLLVDVEFGPGRSLYGLAQGFWNGPFEGTPADPNTGSLVKANDDGTFNVIVAGLNQPTSLEFIGDTAYVVTLGGEIWKIAHVPGEHD
;
A
#
# COMPACT_ATOMS: atom_id res chain seq x y z
N ASP A 1 -3.82 -17.30 -7.36
CA ASP A 1 -3.29 -17.50 -8.71
C ASP A 1 -4.40 -17.14 -9.71
N TRP A 2 -4.24 -16.01 -10.40
CA TRP A 2 -5.19 -15.54 -11.41
C TRP A 2 -5.02 -16.25 -12.76
N GLY A 3 -4.35 -17.41 -12.77
CA GLY A 3 -4.27 -18.32 -13.92
C GLY A 3 -3.32 -17.89 -15.02
N GLY A 4 -2.42 -16.96 -14.76
CA GLY A 4 -1.39 -16.56 -15.72
C GLY A 4 -0.15 -17.46 -15.65
N SER A 5 0.50 -17.70 -16.78
CA SER A 5 1.80 -18.41 -16.85
C SER A 5 2.99 -17.50 -16.57
N ASN A 6 2.76 -16.21 -16.28
CA ASN A 6 3.81 -15.24 -16.04
C ASN A 6 4.28 -15.30 -14.58
N VAL A 7 5.54 -14.99 -14.36
CA VAL A 7 6.15 -14.88 -13.04
C VAL A 7 5.47 -13.77 -12.25
N VAL A 8 5.18 -14.00 -10.97
CA VAL A 8 4.72 -12.97 -10.03
C VAL A 8 5.95 -12.19 -9.55
N GLY A 9 6.17 -10.97 -10.06
CA GLY A 9 7.41 -10.27 -9.74
C GLY A 9 7.58 -8.91 -10.42
N ILE A 10 8.81 -8.43 -10.45
CA ILE A 10 9.18 -7.17 -11.08
C ILE A 10 9.64 -7.40 -12.50
N TYR A 11 9.07 -6.62 -13.41
CA TYR A 11 9.38 -6.64 -14.83
C TYR A 11 9.95 -5.28 -15.26
N ARG A 12 10.99 -5.33 -16.11
CA ARG A 12 11.37 -4.17 -16.91
C ARG A 12 10.71 -4.28 -18.28
N VAL A 13 9.98 -3.25 -18.67
CA VAL A 13 9.41 -3.17 -20.03
C VAL A 13 10.51 -2.72 -20.98
N ASP A 14 10.87 -3.58 -21.94
CA ASP A 14 11.93 -3.35 -22.93
C ASP A 14 11.37 -2.83 -24.26
N GLY A 15 10.06 -2.95 -24.46
CA GLY A 15 9.37 -2.49 -25.67
C GLY A 15 7.87 -2.86 -25.63
N PRO A 16 7.11 -2.53 -26.68
CA PRO A 16 5.65 -2.73 -26.69
C PRO A 16 5.21 -4.18 -26.44
N ASN A 17 6.04 -5.16 -26.81
CA ASN A 17 5.75 -6.60 -26.71
C ASN A 17 6.91 -7.38 -26.08
N SER A 18 7.79 -6.72 -25.34
CA SER A 18 8.95 -7.36 -24.73
C SER A 18 9.19 -6.84 -23.31
N PHE A 19 9.60 -7.75 -22.44
CA PHE A 19 9.95 -7.44 -21.05
C PHE A 19 11.06 -8.40 -20.57
N THR A 20 11.77 -7.96 -19.55
CA THR A 20 12.72 -8.76 -18.79
C THR A 20 12.25 -8.92 -17.37
N VAL A 21 12.21 -10.15 -16.85
CA VAL A 21 11.96 -10.39 -15.42
C VAL A 21 13.19 -9.96 -14.64
N ILE A 22 13.01 -8.99 -13.72
CA ILE A 22 14.07 -8.53 -12.82
C ILE A 22 14.13 -9.43 -11.59
N ALA A 23 12.97 -9.76 -11.02
CA ALA A 23 12.90 -10.60 -9.82
C ALA A 23 11.62 -11.43 -9.82
N ASP A 24 11.72 -12.71 -9.49
CA ASP A 24 10.61 -13.62 -9.24
C ASP A 24 10.28 -13.60 -7.74
N ILE A 25 9.38 -12.69 -7.35
CA ILE A 25 8.97 -12.54 -5.96
C ILE A 25 8.05 -13.70 -5.55
N GLY A 26 7.25 -14.21 -6.48
CA GLY A 26 6.35 -15.33 -6.21
C GLY A 26 7.10 -16.59 -5.83
N GLN A 27 8.10 -17.00 -6.61
CA GLN A 27 8.91 -18.17 -6.27
C GLN A 27 9.70 -17.93 -4.97
N TRP A 28 10.28 -16.72 -4.81
CA TRP A 28 10.96 -16.39 -3.57
C TRP A 28 10.04 -16.48 -2.35
N SER A 29 8.77 -16.07 -2.49
CA SER A 29 7.76 -16.15 -1.42
C SER A 29 7.42 -17.58 -1.05
N ILE A 30 7.31 -18.47 -2.04
CA ILE A 30 7.10 -19.92 -1.81
C ILE A 30 8.27 -20.52 -1.02
N ASP A 31 9.51 -20.14 -1.39
CA ASP A 31 10.74 -20.64 -0.74
C ASP A 31 10.97 -20.00 0.66
N ASN A 32 10.32 -18.86 0.92
CA ASN A 32 10.41 -18.09 2.16
C ASN A 32 9.00 -17.76 2.68
N PRO A 33 8.25 -18.76 3.16
CA PRO A 33 6.87 -18.56 3.62
C PRO A 33 6.81 -17.60 4.81
N PRO A 34 5.69 -16.86 4.99
CA PRO A 34 5.49 -16.00 6.13
C PRO A 34 5.34 -16.81 7.42
N PRO A 35 5.42 -16.15 8.61
CA PRO A 35 5.10 -16.81 9.87
C PRO A 35 3.69 -17.44 9.85
N PRO A 36 3.47 -18.57 10.54
CA PRO A 36 2.20 -19.29 10.55
C PRO A 36 1.04 -18.54 11.22
N THR A 37 1.30 -17.36 11.78
CA THR A 37 0.31 -16.43 12.37
C THR A 37 -0.36 -15.53 11.35
N THR A 38 0.01 -15.62 10.08
CA THR A 38 -0.60 -14.85 8.98
C THR A 38 -2.02 -15.36 8.74
N SER A 39 -3.02 -14.48 8.79
CA SER A 39 -4.44 -14.85 8.72
C SER A 39 -4.89 -15.28 7.32
N TYR A 40 -4.17 -14.83 6.28
CA TYR A 40 -4.44 -15.19 4.90
C TYR A 40 -3.13 -15.51 4.17
N ASP A 41 -3.05 -16.73 3.62
CA ASP A 41 -1.87 -17.21 2.91
C ASP A 41 -2.16 -17.38 1.41
N THR A 42 -1.53 -16.52 0.61
CA THR A 42 -1.39 -16.70 -0.83
C THR A 42 0.06 -17.08 -1.08
N PRO A 43 0.39 -18.33 -1.48
CA PRO A 43 1.78 -18.81 -1.51
C PRO A 43 2.78 -17.90 -2.24
N THR A 44 2.33 -17.21 -3.30
CA THR A 44 3.15 -16.26 -4.07
C THR A 44 3.17 -14.84 -3.48
N GLY A 45 2.44 -14.60 -2.38
CA GLY A 45 2.21 -13.27 -1.83
C GLY A 45 1.30 -12.39 -2.71
N VAL A 46 1.03 -11.18 -2.22
CA VAL A 46 0.31 -10.13 -2.96
C VAL A 46 1.14 -8.85 -2.93
N GLN A 47 1.84 -8.57 -4.02
CA GLN A 47 2.68 -7.37 -4.17
C GLN A 47 1.79 -6.17 -4.44
N TYR A 48 1.47 -5.43 -3.38
CA TYR A 48 0.47 -4.36 -3.41
C TYR A 48 1.05 -3.02 -3.88
N ALA A 49 2.20 -2.64 -3.36
CA ALA A 49 2.86 -1.37 -3.68
C ALA A 49 4.35 -1.54 -3.89
N MET A 50 4.93 -0.68 -4.73
CA MET A 50 6.35 -0.65 -5.03
C MET A 50 6.84 0.80 -5.10
N GLN A 51 8.02 1.05 -4.49
CA GLN A 51 8.72 2.35 -4.57
C GLN A 51 10.21 2.18 -4.91
N PRO A 52 10.80 3.04 -5.76
CA PRO A 52 12.25 3.06 -5.97
C PRO A 52 12.99 3.31 -4.65
N TYR A 53 14.02 2.52 -4.38
CA TYR A 53 14.80 2.62 -3.14
C TYR A 53 16.24 2.18 -3.31
N ARG A 54 17.21 3.08 -3.10
CA ARG A 54 18.66 2.80 -3.03
C ARG A 54 19.17 1.87 -4.13
N GLY A 55 18.88 2.18 -5.38
CA GLY A 55 19.31 1.42 -6.54
C GLY A 55 18.56 0.10 -6.77
N GLY A 56 17.35 -0.01 -6.22
CA GLY A 56 16.40 -1.09 -6.40
C GLY A 56 15.01 -0.63 -6.01
N PHE A 57 14.25 -1.51 -5.38
CA PHE A 57 12.86 -1.26 -5.01
C PHE A 57 12.57 -1.73 -3.59
N LEU A 58 11.61 -1.06 -2.93
CA LEU A 58 10.82 -1.63 -1.85
C LEU A 58 9.51 -2.16 -2.42
N VAL A 59 9.05 -3.29 -1.92
CA VAL A 59 7.80 -3.94 -2.34
C VAL A 59 7.04 -4.38 -1.10
N ASN A 60 5.80 -3.90 -0.94
CA ASN A 60 4.89 -4.42 0.06
C ASN A 60 4.29 -5.75 -0.41
N ASP A 61 4.50 -6.80 0.38
CA ASP A 61 3.84 -8.10 0.24
C ASP A 61 2.73 -8.17 1.29
N ALA A 62 1.52 -7.77 0.87
CA ALA A 62 0.41 -7.44 1.76
C ALA A 62 -0.09 -8.64 2.57
N HIS A 63 -0.29 -9.80 1.92
CA HIS A 63 -0.83 -10.98 2.57
C HIS A 63 0.21 -11.78 3.36
N HIS A 64 1.51 -11.53 3.12
CA HIS A 64 2.58 -12.05 3.96
C HIS A 64 3.02 -11.06 5.05
N ASN A 65 2.36 -9.91 5.14
CA ASN A 65 2.61 -8.87 6.14
C ASN A 65 4.09 -8.48 6.24
N ARG A 66 4.75 -8.24 5.10
CA ARG A 66 6.17 -7.93 5.07
C ARG A 66 6.54 -6.90 4.02
N LEU A 67 7.66 -6.22 4.25
CA LEU A 67 8.29 -5.35 3.28
C LEU A 67 9.54 -6.04 2.73
N LEU A 68 9.63 -6.12 1.41
CA LEU A 68 10.77 -6.67 0.69
C LEU A 68 11.63 -5.56 0.11
N ARG A 69 12.95 -5.80 0.04
CA ARG A 69 13.89 -5.05 -0.77
C ARG A 69 14.31 -5.91 -1.94
N VAL A 70 14.20 -5.36 -3.14
CA VAL A 70 14.54 -6.03 -4.40
C VAL A 70 15.58 -5.22 -5.14
N GLY A 71 16.75 -5.82 -5.38
CA GLY A 71 17.82 -5.22 -6.17
C GLY A 71 17.55 -5.32 -7.68
N LEU A 72 18.21 -4.46 -8.49
CA LEU A 72 18.16 -4.58 -9.95
C LEU A 72 18.89 -5.83 -10.48
N ASP A 73 19.67 -6.49 -9.62
CA ASP A 73 20.29 -7.80 -9.86
C ASP A 73 19.35 -8.97 -9.56
N GLY A 74 18.11 -8.70 -9.21
CA GLY A 74 17.10 -9.71 -8.85
C GLY A 74 17.18 -10.22 -7.41
N LYS A 75 18.16 -9.76 -6.62
CA LYS A 75 18.29 -10.19 -5.22
C LYS A 75 17.12 -9.67 -4.38
N ILE A 76 16.41 -10.58 -3.71
CA ILE A 76 15.31 -10.27 -2.80
C ILE A 76 15.74 -10.49 -1.36
N THR A 77 15.41 -9.57 -0.48
CA THR A 77 15.62 -9.68 0.97
C THR A 77 14.41 -9.14 1.71
N GLN A 78 14.00 -9.81 2.79
CA GLN A 78 13.00 -9.29 3.70
C GLN A 78 13.61 -8.17 4.53
N LEU A 79 13.02 -6.97 4.42
CA LEU A 79 13.47 -5.78 5.15
C LEU A 79 12.78 -5.65 6.51
N PHE A 80 11.47 -5.97 6.55
CA PHE A 80 10.66 -5.88 7.76
C PHE A 80 9.56 -6.94 7.74
N GLN A 81 9.25 -7.52 8.91
CA GLN A 81 8.09 -8.38 9.12
C GLN A 81 7.14 -7.67 10.06
N PHE A 82 5.92 -7.45 9.60
CA PHE A 82 4.85 -6.91 10.43
C PHE A 82 4.11 -8.05 11.15
N GLY A 83 3.23 -7.68 12.09
CA GLY A 83 2.17 -8.57 12.56
C GLY A 83 1.06 -8.70 11.50
N ASP A 84 -0.10 -9.21 11.90
CA ASP A 84 -1.26 -9.34 11.00
C ASP A 84 -1.94 -7.96 10.81
N ILE A 85 -1.50 -7.23 9.78
CA ILE A 85 -1.89 -5.83 9.53
C ILE A 85 -2.36 -5.55 8.10
N VAL A 86 -2.07 -6.44 7.16
CA VAL A 86 -2.31 -6.25 5.72
C VAL A 86 -1.72 -4.93 5.23
N ASN A 87 -0.39 -4.90 5.09
CA ASN A 87 0.34 -3.71 4.62
C ASN A 87 0.09 -3.46 3.12
N THR A 88 -0.36 -2.26 2.78
CA THR A 88 -0.82 -1.89 1.45
C THR A 88 0.09 -0.83 0.81
N GLY A 89 -0.29 0.45 0.85
CA GLY A 89 0.44 1.55 0.26
C GLY A 89 1.80 1.81 0.89
N LEU A 90 2.69 2.46 0.16
CA LEU A 90 4.09 2.69 0.53
C LEU A 90 4.57 4.06 0.04
N ALA A 91 5.00 4.92 0.95
CA ALA A 91 5.62 6.20 0.64
C ALA A 91 6.98 6.38 1.32
N LEU A 92 7.83 7.24 0.76
CA LEU A 92 9.17 7.50 1.25
C LEU A 92 9.39 9.01 1.49
N LYS A 93 10.03 9.35 2.62
CA LYS A 93 10.51 10.72 2.88
C LYS A 93 11.90 10.67 3.50
N GLY A 94 12.91 11.01 2.72
CA GLY A 94 14.30 10.85 3.13
C GLY A 94 14.63 9.37 3.38
N ASN A 95 15.04 9.04 4.60
CA ASN A 95 15.36 7.67 5.03
C ASN A 95 14.21 6.99 5.83
N LYS A 96 13.04 7.60 5.84
CA LYS A 96 11.86 7.12 6.55
C LYS A 96 10.88 6.47 5.58
N ILE A 97 10.40 5.31 5.94
CA ILE A 97 9.45 4.50 5.20
C ILE A 97 8.10 4.66 5.88
N TYR A 98 7.05 4.91 5.10
CA TYR A 98 5.67 5.02 5.55
C TYR A 98 4.84 3.93 4.90
N ILE A 99 4.05 3.24 5.68
CA ILE A 99 3.22 2.12 5.26
C ILE A 99 1.77 2.42 5.62
N ALA A 100 0.87 2.22 4.68
CA ALA A 100 -0.55 2.09 4.96
C ALA A 100 -0.85 0.65 5.41
N GLU A 101 -1.68 0.50 6.42
CA GLU A 101 -2.18 -0.76 6.96
C GLU A 101 -3.69 -0.81 6.78
N ALA A 102 -4.21 -1.79 6.07
CA ALA A 102 -5.64 -2.00 5.94
C ALA A 102 -6.27 -2.62 7.19
N GLY A 103 -5.44 -3.31 7.99
CA GLY A 103 -5.86 -4.13 9.12
C GLY A 103 -6.45 -5.47 8.67
N PRO A 104 -6.52 -6.47 9.58
CA PRO A 104 -7.19 -7.75 9.29
C PRO A 104 -8.69 -7.56 9.13
N ILE A 105 -9.34 -8.56 8.53
CA ILE A 105 -10.82 -8.61 8.42
C ILE A 105 -11.46 -8.43 9.82
N PRO A 106 -12.50 -7.62 9.94
CA PRO A 106 -13.28 -6.93 8.91
C PRO A 106 -12.79 -5.50 8.56
N HIS A 107 -11.50 -5.24 8.62
CA HIS A 107 -10.89 -3.94 8.28
C HIS A 107 -11.49 -2.77 9.06
N LEU A 108 -11.61 -2.94 10.37
CA LEU A 108 -12.21 -1.92 11.24
C LEU A 108 -11.42 -0.59 11.16
N PRO A 109 -12.10 0.56 11.26
CA PRO A 109 -11.46 1.87 11.13
C PRO A 109 -10.21 2.04 12.02
N GLN A 110 -10.24 1.59 13.27
CA GLN A 110 -9.10 1.68 14.19
C GLN A 110 -7.88 0.84 13.77
N ASN A 111 -8.05 -0.11 12.85
CA ASN A 111 -6.99 -0.95 12.29
C ASN A 111 -6.40 -0.37 11.01
N GLY A 112 -7.12 0.54 10.33
CA GLY A 112 -6.59 1.30 9.20
C GLY A 112 -5.69 2.43 9.69
N LYS A 113 -4.39 2.30 9.44
CA LYS A 113 -3.34 3.15 10.03
C LYS A 113 -2.30 3.55 8.99
N ILE A 114 -1.60 4.63 9.27
CA ILE A 114 -0.28 4.89 8.70
C ILE A 114 0.76 4.71 9.80
N VAL A 115 1.75 3.88 9.53
CA VAL A 115 2.92 3.70 10.39
C VAL A 115 4.18 4.12 9.67
N SER A 116 5.25 4.38 10.42
CA SER A 116 6.55 4.70 9.84
C SER A 116 7.68 4.06 10.62
N PHE A 117 8.79 3.82 9.91
CA PHE A 117 10.03 3.31 10.49
C PHE A 117 11.23 3.65 9.59
N ARG A 118 12.43 3.28 10.01
CA ARG A 118 13.65 3.34 9.20
C ARG A 118 14.20 1.95 9.00
N GLU A 119 14.97 1.75 7.94
CA GLU A 119 15.71 0.50 7.73
C GLU A 119 16.53 0.14 8.97
N GLY A 120 16.46 -1.12 9.38
CA GLY A 120 17.09 -1.63 10.61
C GLY A 120 16.27 -1.45 11.89
N ALA A 121 15.11 -0.79 11.84
CA ALA A 121 14.20 -0.75 12.97
C ALA A 121 13.53 -2.13 13.19
N THR A 122 13.18 -2.43 14.43
CA THR A 122 12.47 -3.65 14.85
C THR A 122 11.01 -3.38 15.19
N THR A 123 10.61 -2.11 15.23
CA THR A 123 9.25 -1.65 15.56
C THR A 123 8.86 -0.49 14.66
N THR A 124 7.56 -0.27 14.50
CA THR A 124 7.00 0.87 13.80
C THR A 124 6.51 1.95 14.79
N THR A 125 6.35 3.17 14.27
CA THR A 125 5.68 4.27 14.98
C THR A 125 4.40 4.58 14.27
N GLN A 126 3.26 4.54 14.97
CA GLN A 126 1.97 4.98 14.42
C GLN A 126 2.00 6.48 14.16
N ILE A 127 1.55 6.89 12.97
CA ILE A 127 1.42 8.28 12.55
C ILE A 127 -0.03 8.74 12.70
N ALA A 128 -0.96 7.95 12.15
CA ALA A 128 -2.40 8.20 12.27
C ALA A 128 -3.19 6.90 12.17
N ALA A 129 -4.40 6.87 12.70
CA ALA A 129 -5.33 5.75 12.63
C ALA A 129 -6.78 6.23 12.54
N GLY A 130 -7.68 5.39 12.04
CA GLY A 130 -9.11 5.66 12.03
C GLY A 130 -9.78 5.64 10.65
N ALA A 131 -9.10 5.17 9.60
CA ALA A 131 -9.64 5.09 8.25
C ALA A 131 -9.81 3.63 7.81
N PRO A 132 -11.05 3.16 7.51
CA PRO A 132 -11.30 1.75 7.23
C PRO A 132 -10.67 1.29 5.91
N LEU A 133 -10.05 0.11 5.91
CA LEU A 133 -9.44 -0.48 4.72
C LEU A 133 -8.53 0.53 4.01
N LEU A 134 -7.50 1.01 4.72
CA LEU A 134 -6.55 1.96 4.17
C LEU A 134 -5.68 1.26 3.11
N VAL A 135 -5.71 1.75 1.88
CA VAL A 135 -5.09 1.07 0.72
C VAL A 135 -3.89 1.80 0.17
N ASP A 136 -3.76 3.12 0.42
CA ASP A 136 -2.60 3.85 -0.08
C ASP A 136 -2.18 4.97 0.86
N VAL A 137 -0.93 5.43 0.73
CA VAL A 137 -0.33 6.54 1.48
C VAL A 137 0.60 7.32 0.58
N GLU A 138 0.43 8.66 0.55
CA GLU A 138 1.26 9.56 -0.25
C GLU A 138 1.52 10.90 0.44
N PHE A 139 2.64 11.55 0.06
CA PHE A 139 2.92 12.93 0.41
C PHE A 139 2.33 13.87 -0.64
N GLY A 140 1.44 14.75 -0.21
CA GLY A 140 0.78 15.74 -1.04
C GLY A 140 1.19 17.18 -0.71
N PRO A 141 0.28 18.15 -0.96
CA PRO A 141 0.54 19.58 -0.76
C PRO A 141 1.08 19.92 0.62
N GLY A 142 1.99 20.88 0.71
CA GLY A 142 2.62 21.28 1.96
C GLY A 142 3.50 20.19 2.61
N ARG A 143 3.78 19.08 1.92
CA ARG A 143 4.45 17.88 2.44
C ARG A 143 3.63 17.15 3.51
N SER A 144 2.33 17.39 3.56
CA SER A 144 1.39 16.67 4.41
C SER A 144 1.26 15.22 3.96
N LEU A 145 0.95 14.35 4.89
CA LEU A 145 0.77 12.92 4.63
C LEU A 145 -0.72 12.62 4.47
N TYR A 146 -1.05 11.95 3.39
CA TYR A 146 -2.43 11.55 3.06
C TYR A 146 -2.53 10.04 3.01
N GLY A 147 -3.72 9.55 3.31
CA GLY A 147 -4.10 8.15 3.12
C GLY A 147 -5.33 8.05 2.23
N LEU A 148 -5.42 6.92 1.53
CA LEU A 148 -6.59 6.57 0.73
C LEU A 148 -7.27 5.37 1.38
N ALA A 149 -8.49 5.56 1.88
CA ALA A 149 -9.31 4.47 2.41
C ALA A 149 -10.24 3.95 1.32
N GLN A 150 -10.26 2.62 1.11
CA GLN A 150 -11.20 2.04 0.15
C GLN A 150 -12.64 2.13 0.66
N GLY A 151 -12.82 2.09 1.99
CA GLY A 151 -14.12 2.28 2.63
C GLY A 151 -14.51 1.17 3.59
N PHE A 152 -15.79 1.09 3.93
CA PHE A 152 -16.32 0.06 4.82
C PHE A 152 -16.41 -1.28 4.10
N TRP A 153 -15.87 -2.32 4.75
CA TRP A 153 -15.88 -3.67 4.21
C TRP A 153 -16.97 -4.51 4.88
N ASN A 154 -17.85 -5.08 4.08
CA ASN A 154 -18.90 -6.02 4.49
C ASN A 154 -18.90 -7.27 3.58
N GLY A 155 -17.76 -7.55 2.96
CA GLY A 155 -17.64 -8.67 2.03
C GLY A 155 -17.77 -10.03 2.67
N PRO A 156 -18.10 -11.08 1.91
CA PRO A 156 -18.26 -12.44 2.42
C PRO A 156 -16.93 -13.16 2.70
N PHE A 157 -15.82 -12.68 2.12
CA PHE A 157 -14.49 -13.26 2.29
C PHE A 157 -13.40 -12.24 1.94
N GLU A 158 -12.18 -12.50 2.39
CA GLU A 158 -11.02 -11.66 2.11
C GLU A 158 -10.77 -11.46 0.61
N GLY A 159 -10.27 -10.28 0.24
CA GLY A 159 -10.06 -9.89 -1.16
C GLY A 159 -11.32 -9.33 -1.86
N THR A 160 -12.50 -9.40 -1.22
CA THR A 160 -13.65 -8.64 -1.74
C THR A 160 -13.47 -7.15 -1.46
N PRO A 161 -13.87 -6.25 -2.39
CA PRO A 161 -13.72 -4.82 -2.20
C PRO A 161 -14.65 -4.27 -1.11
N ALA A 162 -14.35 -3.06 -0.64
CA ALA A 162 -15.24 -2.29 0.22
C ALA A 162 -16.58 -1.98 -0.47
N ASP A 163 -17.58 -1.60 0.31
CA ASP A 163 -18.87 -1.15 -0.20
C ASP A 163 -18.70 0.04 -1.14
N PRO A 164 -19.47 0.12 -2.23
CA PRO A 164 -19.41 1.23 -3.18
C PRO A 164 -19.65 2.58 -2.51
N ASN A 165 -18.92 3.61 -2.94
CA ASN A 165 -19.08 5.00 -2.50
C ASN A 165 -18.85 5.22 -0.99
N THR A 166 -18.08 4.38 -0.33
CA THR A 166 -17.71 4.53 1.09
C THR A 166 -16.25 4.91 1.29
N GLY A 167 -15.47 4.99 0.21
CA GLY A 167 -14.06 5.37 0.25
C GLY A 167 -13.83 6.85 0.55
N SER A 168 -12.62 7.18 0.97
CA SER A 168 -12.25 8.55 1.31
C SER A 168 -10.75 8.84 1.11
N LEU A 169 -10.46 10.08 0.74
CA LEU A 169 -9.14 10.68 0.87
C LEU A 169 -9.05 11.32 2.25
N VAL A 170 -8.04 10.95 3.02
CA VAL A 170 -7.84 11.44 4.39
C VAL A 170 -6.45 12.06 4.54
N LYS A 171 -6.31 13.06 5.43
CA LYS A 171 -5.04 13.70 5.79
C LYS A 171 -4.68 13.34 7.23
N ALA A 172 -3.46 12.92 7.47
CA ALA A 172 -2.96 12.65 8.81
C ALA A 172 -2.75 13.96 9.59
N ASN A 173 -3.22 13.99 10.84
CA ASN A 173 -3.06 15.10 11.78
C ASN A 173 -1.92 14.78 12.78
N ASP A 174 -1.36 15.81 13.41
CA ASP A 174 -0.30 15.69 14.41
C ASP A 174 -0.76 14.97 15.69
N ASP A 175 -2.06 14.95 15.97
CA ASP A 175 -2.65 14.24 17.11
C ASP A 175 -2.85 12.74 16.89
N GLY A 176 -2.47 12.23 15.72
CA GLY A 176 -2.57 10.81 15.37
C GLY A 176 -3.94 10.39 14.81
N THR A 177 -4.81 11.35 14.49
CA THR A 177 -6.09 11.12 13.82
C THR A 177 -6.04 11.43 12.32
N PHE A 178 -7.13 11.19 11.61
CA PHE A 178 -7.32 11.60 10.23
C PHE A 178 -8.41 12.65 10.08
N ASN A 179 -8.16 13.65 9.25
CA ASN A 179 -9.20 14.51 8.68
C ASN A 179 -9.65 13.95 7.33
N VAL A 180 -10.97 13.85 7.13
CA VAL A 180 -11.54 13.49 5.82
C VAL A 180 -11.49 14.71 4.91
N ILE A 181 -10.79 14.60 3.80
CA ILE A 181 -10.68 15.63 2.76
C ILE A 181 -11.80 15.48 1.73
N VAL A 182 -12.00 14.23 1.26
CA VAL A 182 -13.09 13.88 0.35
C VAL A 182 -13.67 12.53 0.78
N ALA A 183 -14.99 12.42 0.81
CA ALA A 183 -15.71 11.17 1.07
C ALA A 183 -16.54 10.76 -0.15
N GLY A 184 -17.06 9.53 -0.14
CA GLY A 184 -17.91 9.01 -1.19
C GLY A 184 -17.15 8.52 -2.43
N LEU A 185 -15.85 8.24 -2.31
CA LEU A 185 -15.07 7.65 -3.40
C LEU A 185 -15.52 6.20 -3.63
N ASN A 186 -15.66 5.82 -4.91
CA ASN A 186 -16.11 4.49 -5.28
C ASN A 186 -14.94 3.51 -5.37
N GLN A 187 -14.71 2.73 -4.30
CA GLN A 187 -13.69 1.66 -4.24
C GLN A 187 -12.32 2.12 -4.78
N PRO A 188 -11.73 3.19 -4.21
CA PRO A 188 -10.43 3.68 -4.65
C PRO A 188 -9.32 2.68 -4.32
N THR A 189 -8.26 2.64 -5.14
CA THR A 189 -7.16 1.67 -5.03
C THR A 189 -5.78 2.30 -4.96
N SER A 190 -5.58 3.46 -5.59
CA SER A 190 -4.28 4.10 -5.67
C SER A 190 -4.41 5.62 -5.71
N LEU A 191 -3.44 6.31 -5.13
CA LEU A 191 -3.36 7.75 -4.98
C LEU A 191 -2.03 8.27 -5.50
N GLU A 192 -2.07 9.37 -6.27
CA GLU A 192 -0.88 10.11 -6.67
C GLU A 192 -1.16 11.61 -6.61
N PHE A 193 -0.18 12.42 -6.21
CA PHE A 193 -0.29 13.88 -6.21
C PHE A 193 0.54 14.53 -7.30
N ILE A 194 -0.08 15.44 -8.05
CA ILE A 194 0.62 16.36 -8.96
C ILE A 194 0.29 17.79 -8.52
N GLY A 195 1.23 18.43 -7.85
CA GLY A 195 1.00 19.73 -7.21
C GLY A 195 -0.01 19.62 -6.06
N ASP A 196 -1.09 20.39 -6.12
CA ASP A 196 -2.21 20.40 -5.18
C ASP A 196 -3.37 19.50 -5.59
N THR A 197 -3.18 18.70 -6.62
CA THR A 197 -4.23 17.85 -7.18
C THR A 197 -3.95 16.39 -6.90
N ALA A 198 -4.92 15.70 -6.28
CA ALA A 198 -4.90 14.26 -6.11
C ALA A 198 -5.55 13.55 -7.31
N TYR A 199 -4.90 12.50 -7.78
CA TYR A 199 -5.43 11.56 -8.78
C TYR A 199 -5.66 10.23 -8.10
N VAL A 200 -6.89 9.75 -8.17
CA VAL A 200 -7.33 8.52 -7.51
C VAL A 200 -7.80 7.53 -8.57
N VAL A 201 -7.20 6.35 -8.60
CA VAL A 201 -7.65 5.24 -9.43
C VAL A 201 -8.66 4.41 -8.64
N THR A 202 -9.70 3.92 -9.30
CA THR A 202 -10.74 3.08 -8.71
C THR A 202 -10.71 1.66 -9.27
N LEU A 203 -11.31 0.70 -8.58
CA LEU A 203 -11.47 -0.68 -9.09
C LEU A 203 -12.27 -0.73 -10.41
N GLY A 204 -13.18 0.23 -10.63
CA GLY A 204 -13.93 0.35 -11.89
C GLY A 204 -13.09 0.82 -13.07
N GLY A 205 -11.80 1.14 -12.88
CA GLY A 205 -10.90 1.63 -13.92
C GLY A 205 -11.05 3.13 -14.22
N GLU A 206 -11.72 3.89 -13.35
CA GLU A 206 -11.83 5.34 -13.44
C GLU A 206 -10.61 6.03 -12.82
N ILE A 207 -10.28 7.21 -13.33
CA ILE A 207 -9.32 8.13 -12.70
C ILE A 207 -10.07 9.37 -12.26
N TRP A 208 -10.18 9.58 -10.96
CA TRP A 208 -10.81 10.74 -10.38
C TRP A 208 -9.78 11.81 -10.07
N LYS A 209 -10.12 13.06 -10.41
CA LYS A 209 -9.29 14.24 -10.14
C LYS A 209 -9.90 15.05 -9.01
N ILE A 210 -9.18 15.22 -7.91
CA ILE A 210 -9.54 16.06 -6.77
C ILE A 210 -8.59 17.26 -6.75
N ALA A 211 -9.08 18.41 -7.16
CA ALA A 211 -8.27 19.64 -7.23
C ALA A 211 -8.26 20.40 -5.89
N HIS A 212 -7.23 21.20 -5.67
CA HIS A 212 -7.09 22.09 -4.50
C HIS A 212 -7.17 21.36 -3.17
N VAL A 213 -6.45 20.22 -3.07
CA VAL A 213 -6.31 19.52 -1.80
C VAL A 213 -5.51 20.38 -0.83
N PRO A 214 -6.01 20.68 0.39
CA PRO A 214 -5.39 21.62 1.31
C PRO A 214 -4.05 21.11 1.87
N GLY A 215 -3.02 21.95 1.87
CA GLY A 215 -1.73 21.72 2.53
C GLY A 215 -1.73 22.04 4.02
N GLU A 216 -0.55 22.10 4.66
CA GLU A 216 -0.39 22.42 6.10
C GLU A 216 -0.67 23.89 6.47
N HIS A 217 -0.79 24.79 5.49
CA HIS A 217 -0.86 26.25 5.70
C HIS A 217 -2.05 26.92 5.01
N ASP A 218 -3.06 26.14 4.62
CA ASP A 218 -4.29 26.68 4.01
C ASP A 218 -5.44 26.76 5.01
#